data_a91452cdb6928fb0d159658a2915229b
#
_entry.id   a91452cdb6928fb0d159658a2915229b
#
_cell.length_a   1.000
_cell.length_b   1.000
_cell.length_c   1.000
_cell.angle_alpha   90.00
_cell.angle_beta   90.00
_cell.angle_gamma   90.00
#
_symmetry.space_group_name_H-M   'P 1'
#
loop_
_entity.id
_entity.type
_entity.pdbx_description
1 polymer ?
#
loop_
_entity_poly.entity_id
_entity_poly.type
_entity_poly.pdbx_seq_one_letter_code
_entity_poly.pdbx_strand_id
1 'polypeptide(L)'
;MYKRQFHKLAIDIIGKTTGTKPSICDNTDSLFVNIYHKLLDKSSFKKSIVEYFVDYQTNEADWEQRKNERREQLSEQKNVQLKAMFPDMDGRAIYVRSEQEQKICFALSSLGVKFRYEEPYEHQLADEMHSQYRPDFSIYFKQGGVTKRIYLEHFGVDEHGLVPAWFAKDKGITYEEANQKYNDGITWKKAAHEKFGTQLLVTSSADFHYSDIRDKLRKLLAEAGVPIQEKTDEELYDLVLPKGSKQEKAFIRLVVTFVTLVKSSCKSVKEVLKQAKNADDERSVFIIKNIFQPVYEHYINALSDSDQIDFTDAILQATEICRTSHPVEYDYIIVDEFQDISVDRYNFLKVLREGNPPAKLYCVGDDWQSIYRFSGSDMALFNQFP
;
A
#
# COMPACT_ATOMS: atom_id res chain seq x y z
N MET A 1 8.89 15.27 -26.05
CA MET A 1 9.05 15.23 -27.52
C MET A 1 9.25 13.80 -28.04
N TYR A 2 9.93 13.00 -27.30
CA TYR A 2 10.42 11.65 -27.61
C TYR A 2 9.33 10.59 -27.71
N LYS A 3 8.45 10.48 -26.69
CA LYS A 3 7.31 9.57 -26.70
C LYS A 3 6.44 9.72 -27.97
N ARG A 4 6.33 10.93 -28.51
CA ARG A 4 5.52 11.22 -29.70
C ARG A 4 6.08 10.64 -31.00
N GLN A 5 7.39 10.43 -31.11
CA GLN A 5 7.99 9.90 -32.36
C GLN A 5 7.70 8.42 -32.56
N PHE A 6 7.90 7.57 -31.52
CA PHE A 6 7.54 6.16 -31.59
C PHE A 6 6.03 5.97 -31.81
N HIS A 7 5.21 6.71 -31.08
CA HIS A 7 3.76 6.64 -31.22
C HIS A 7 3.28 7.07 -32.62
N LYS A 8 3.84 8.16 -33.16
CA LYS A 8 3.50 8.64 -34.50
C LYS A 8 3.84 7.60 -35.55
N LEU A 9 5.04 7.00 -35.47
CA LEU A 9 5.46 5.94 -36.38
C LEU A 9 4.53 4.73 -36.29
N ALA A 10 4.19 4.31 -35.09
CA ALA A 10 3.27 3.19 -34.88
C ALA A 10 1.88 3.45 -35.50
N ILE A 11 1.29 4.63 -35.27
CA ILE A 11 -0.01 5.02 -35.84
C ILE A 11 0.06 5.09 -37.36
N ASP A 12 1.16 5.60 -37.94
CA ASP A 12 1.33 5.69 -39.38
C ASP A 12 1.48 4.27 -40.03
N ILE A 13 2.15 3.33 -39.36
CA ILE A 13 2.27 1.94 -39.79
C ILE A 13 0.89 1.26 -39.78
N ILE A 14 0.14 1.38 -38.69
CA ILE A 14 -1.22 0.84 -38.59
C ILE A 14 -2.08 1.39 -39.74
N GLY A 15 -2.10 2.73 -39.88
CA GLY A 15 -2.90 3.39 -40.92
C GLY A 15 -2.54 2.96 -42.36
N LYS A 16 -1.25 2.76 -42.64
CA LYS A 16 -0.80 2.24 -43.96
C LYS A 16 -1.24 0.81 -44.23
N THR A 17 -1.24 -0.02 -43.19
CA THR A 17 -1.56 -1.45 -43.33
C THR A 17 -3.06 -1.71 -43.33
N THR A 18 -3.80 -1.03 -42.46
CA THR A 18 -5.25 -1.27 -42.31
C THR A 18 -6.13 -0.32 -43.14
N GLY A 19 -5.53 0.70 -43.79
CA GLY A 19 -6.24 1.72 -44.55
C GLY A 19 -6.83 2.85 -43.71
N THR A 20 -6.88 2.71 -42.37
CA THR A 20 -7.41 3.70 -41.47
C THR A 20 -6.51 3.88 -40.24
N LYS A 21 -6.29 5.15 -39.80
CA LYS A 21 -5.56 5.39 -38.57
C LYS A 21 -6.45 5.04 -37.37
N PRO A 22 -5.89 4.42 -36.34
CA PRO A 22 -6.65 4.11 -35.14
C PRO A 22 -7.10 5.38 -34.40
N SER A 23 -8.23 5.31 -33.74
CA SER A 23 -8.70 6.34 -32.82
C SER A 23 -7.91 6.26 -31.52
N ILE A 24 -7.23 7.34 -31.15
CA ILE A 24 -6.37 7.39 -29.97
C ILE A 24 -7.10 8.07 -28.81
N CYS A 25 -7.07 7.45 -27.65
CA CYS A 25 -7.51 8.06 -26.40
C CYS A 25 -6.45 9.03 -25.91
N ASP A 26 -6.63 10.32 -26.17
CA ASP A 26 -5.66 11.36 -25.78
C ASP A 26 -5.74 11.73 -24.29
N ASN A 27 -6.86 11.46 -23.63
CA ASN A 27 -7.11 11.88 -22.24
C ASN A 27 -7.22 10.66 -21.30
N THR A 28 -6.18 9.83 -21.32
CA THR A 28 -6.11 8.63 -20.48
C THR A 28 -6.18 8.93 -18.99
N ASP A 29 -5.60 10.04 -18.53
CA ASP A 29 -5.61 10.42 -17.10
C ASP A 29 -7.03 10.67 -16.61
N SER A 30 -7.85 11.41 -17.36
CA SER A 30 -9.26 11.64 -17.02
C SER A 30 -10.07 10.35 -17.06
N LEU A 31 -9.79 9.47 -18.02
CA LEU A 31 -10.44 8.16 -18.11
C LEU A 31 -10.15 7.33 -16.86
N PHE A 32 -8.90 7.29 -16.40
CA PHE A 32 -8.52 6.58 -15.17
C PHE A 32 -9.21 7.15 -13.93
N VAL A 33 -9.25 8.47 -13.79
CA VAL A 33 -9.93 9.14 -12.66
C VAL A 33 -11.42 8.76 -12.64
N ASN A 34 -12.08 8.78 -13.79
CA ASN A 34 -13.49 8.42 -13.92
C ASN A 34 -13.72 6.93 -13.58
N ILE A 35 -12.86 6.03 -14.07
CA ILE A 35 -12.95 4.60 -13.76
C ILE A 35 -12.76 4.35 -12.26
N TYR A 36 -11.74 4.97 -11.67
CA TYR A 36 -11.47 4.86 -10.25
C TYR A 36 -12.68 5.29 -9.41
N HIS A 37 -13.25 6.46 -9.69
CA HIS A 37 -14.43 6.96 -8.98
C HIS A 37 -15.66 6.09 -9.21
N LYS A 38 -15.87 5.56 -10.42
CA LYS A 38 -16.95 4.60 -10.70
C LYS A 38 -16.77 3.28 -9.93
N LEU A 39 -15.54 2.82 -9.76
CA LEU A 39 -15.25 1.64 -8.94
C LEU A 39 -15.49 1.89 -7.45
N LEU A 40 -15.32 3.11 -6.97
CA LEU A 40 -15.65 3.49 -5.59
C LEU A 40 -17.15 3.35 -5.26
N ASP A 41 -18.06 3.29 -6.25
CA ASP A 41 -19.46 2.96 -6.00
C ASP A 41 -19.65 1.52 -5.51
N LYS A 42 -18.64 0.65 -5.72
CA LYS A 42 -18.64 -0.72 -5.23
C LYS A 42 -18.01 -0.78 -3.81
N SER A 43 -18.80 -1.20 -2.82
CA SER A 43 -18.34 -1.38 -1.42
C SER A 43 -17.10 -2.26 -1.32
N SER A 44 -17.00 -3.34 -2.09
CA SER A 44 -15.84 -4.22 -2.10
C SER A 44 -14.55 -3.51 -2.51
N PHE A 45 -14.60 -2.60 -3.47
CA PHE A 45 -13.42 -1.84 -3.92
C PHE A 45 -12.97 -0.83 -2.86
N LYS A 46 -13.93 -0.10 -2.22
CA LYS A 46 -13.64 0.77 -1.08
C LYS A 46 -12.96 0.01 0.06
N LYS A 47 -13.54 -1.15 0.44
CA LYS A 47 -12.94 -2.00 1.48
C LYS A 47 -11.52 -2.40 1.17
N SER A 48 -11.24 -2.81 -0.07
CA SER A 48 -9.87 -3.17 -0.48
C SER A 48 -8.90 -1.98 -0.38
N ILE A 49 -9.35 -0.75 -0.67
CA ILE A 49 -8.51 0.43 -0.50
C ILE A 49 -8.26 0.69 0.98
N VAL A 50 -9.30 0.65 1.82
CA VAL A 50 -9.17 0.84 3.27
C VAL A 50 -8.22 -0.21 3.85
N GLU A 51 -8.38 -1.48 3.51
CA GLU A 51 -7.53 -2.60 3.94
C GLU A 51 -6.07 -2.40 3.50
N TYR A 52 -5.84 -1.98 2.25
CA TYR A 52 -4.50 -1.67 1.77
C TYR A 52 -3.81 -0.59 2.62
N PHE A 53 -4.52 0.48 2.96
CA PHE A 53 -3.94 1.56 3.77
C PHE A 53 -3.74 1.17 5.23
N VAL A 54 -4.60 0.31 5.78
CA VAL A 54 -4.52 -0.14 7.17
C VAL A 54 -3.46 -1.22 7.36
N ASP A 55 -3.41 -2.21 6.46
CA ASP A 55 -2.60 -3.41 6.66
C ASP A 55 -1.27 -3.39 5.91
N TYR A 56 -1.21 -2.68 4.77
CA TYR A 56 -0.06 -2.76 3.86
C TYR A 56 0.66 -1.44 3.60
N GLN A 57 0.10 -0.29 3.98
CA GLN A 57 0.79 1.00 3.78
C GLN A 57 1.85 1.30 4.84
N THR A 58 1.88 0.60 5.95
CA THR A 58 3.03 0.56 6.85
C THR A 58 4.15 -0.17 6.11
N ASN A 59 5.00 0.62 5.51
CA ASN A 59 6.05 0.22 4.58
C ASN A 59 6.96 -0.87 5.11
N GLU A 60 6.90 -2.10 4.56
CA GLU A 60 7.94 -3.11 4.80
C GLU A 60 9.32 -2.66 4.27
N ALA A 61 9.41 -1.98 3.14
CA ALA A 61 10.68 -1.45 2.64
C ALA A 61 11.20 -0.28 3.47
N ASP A 62 10.35 0.66 3.87
CA ASP A 62 10.63 1.63 4.93
C ASP A 62 10.83 0.93 6.29
N TRP A 63 10.25 -0.25 6.48
CA TRP A 63 10.37 -1.02 7.71
C TRP A 63 11.74 -1.69 7.84
N GLU A 64 12.28 -2.34 6.80
CA GLU A 64 13.62 -2.92 6.84
C GLU A 64 14.72 -1.85 6.83
N GLN A 65 14.55 -0.79 6.06
CA GLN A 65 15.44 0.35 6.09
C GLN A 65 15.30 1.09 7.43
N ARG A 66 14.11 1.36 7.93
CA ARG A 66 13.85 1.92 9.26
C ARG A 66 14.17 0.95 10.39
N LYS A 67 14.09 -0.37 10.18
CA LYS A 67 14.53 -1.38 11.16
C LYS A 67 16.05 -1.45 11.25
N ASN A 68 16.77 -1.19 10.16
CA ASN A 68 18.21 -1.07 10.15
C ASN A 68 18.67 0.31 10.64
N GLU A 69 18.01 1.39 10.22
CA GLU A 69 18.18 2.75 10.76
C GLU A 69 17.72 2.83 12.25
N ARG A 70 16.66 2.09 12.64
CA ARG A 70 16.24 1.89 14.02
C ARG A 70 17.24 1.08 14.83
N ARG A 71 17.90 0.07 14.28
CA ARG A 71 18.96 -0.66 15.01
C ARG A 71 20.15 0.24 15.27
N GLU A 72 20.47 1.16 14.40
CA GLU A 72 21.53 2.16 14.60
C GLU A 72 21.06 3.31 15.51
N GLN A 73 19.82 3.78 15.40
CA GLN A 73 19.22 4.87 16.22
C GLN A 73 18.69 4.40 17.58
N LEU A 74 18.26 3.12 17.73
CA LEU A 74 17.83 2.55 19.02
C LEU A 74 19.01 2.32 19.98
N SER A 75 20.25 2.38 19.51
CA SER A 75 21.42 2.54 20.38
C SER A 75 21.50 3.95 20.98
N GLU A 76 20.83 4.96 20.38
CA GLU A 76 20.92 6.36 20.77
C GLU A 76 19.58 7.03 21.18
N GLN A 77 18.40 6.56 20.77
CA GLN A 77 17.12 7.21 21.11
C GLN A 77 15.97 6.23 21.39
N LYS A 78 15.45 6.29 22.61
CA LYS A 78 14.44 5.41 23.21
C LYS A 78 12.99 5.53 22.74
N ASN A 79 12.58 6.24 21.68
CA ASN A 79 11.17 6.44 21.35
C ASN A 79 10.91 6.68 19.85
N VAL A 80 10.85 5.63 19.02
CA VAL A 80 10.22 5.76 17.70
C VAL A 80 8.73 5.50 17.84
N GLN A 81 7.91 6.52 17.56
CA GLN A 81 6.46 6.46 17.61
C GLN A 81 5.89 6.40 16.20
N LEU A 82 4.95 5.48 15.97
CA LEU A 82 4.18 5.39 14.73
C LEU A 82 2.97 6.31 14.83
N LYS A 83 2.74 7.15 13.84
CA LYS A 83 1.54 7.97 13.80
C LYS A 83 0.33 7.08 13.49
N ALA A 84 -0.66 7.07 14.38
CA ALA A 84 -1.94 6.43 14.08
C ALA A 84 -2.65 7.19 12.95
N MET A 85 -3.43 6.46 12.16
CA MET A 85 -4.14 7.00 11.01
C MET A 85 -5.21 8.01 11.41
N PHE A 86 -5.81 7.83 12.59
CA PHE A 86 -6.92 8.65 13.09
C PHE A 86 -6.56 9.37 14.38
N PRO A 87 -7.13 10.57 14.62
CA PRO A 87 -6.99 11.27 15.86
C PRO A 87 -7.78 10.59 17.00
N ASP A 88 -7.48 10.96 18.24
CA ASP A 88 -8.28 10.59 19.41
C ASP A 88 -9.67 11.30 19.42
N MET A 89 -10.45 11.04 20.46
CA MET A 89 -11.78 11.62 20.62
C MET A 89 -11.80 13.17 20.71
N ASP A 90 -10.66 13.79 20.98
CA ASP A 90 -10.49 15.26 21.07
C ASP A 90 -9.91 15.85 19.78
N GLY A 91 -9.68 15.03 18.74
CA GLY A 91 -9.10 15.45 17.47
C GLY A 91 -7.57 15.56 17.49
N ARG A 92 -6.89 15.02 18.52
CA ARG A 92 -5.43 15.06 18.65
C ARG A 92 -4.79 13.91 17.89
N ALA A 93 -3.68 14.19 17.21
CA ALA A 93 -2.89 13.14 16.57
C ALA A 93 -2.35 12.16 17.60
N ILE A 94 -2.52 10.85 17.33
CA ILE A 94 -2.03 9.77 18.20
C ILE A 94 -0.72 9.26 17.61
N TYR A 95 0.26 9.02 18.48
CA TYR A 95 1.51 8.37 18.15
C TYR A 95 1.66 7.13 19.02
N VAL A 96 1.61 5.96 18.38
CA VAL A 96 1.63 4.65 19.04
C VAL A 96 3.01 4.01 18.98
N ARG A 97 3.24 3.00 19.84
CA ARG A 97 4.54 2.35 20.00
C ARG A 97 4.71 1.12 19.11
N SER A 98 3.61 0.57 18.58
CA SER A 98 3.61 -0.63 17.76
C SER A 98 2.60 -0.58 16.63
N GLU A 99 2.80 -1.41 15.59
CA GLU A 99 1.84 -1.58 14.50
C GLU A 99 0.52 -2.21 14.98
N GLN A 100 0.60 -3.09 15.98
CA GLN A 100 -0.58 -3.70 16.57
C GLN A 100 -1.45 -2.66 17.29
N GLU A 101 -0.85 -1.74 18.04
CA GLU A 101 -1.58 -0.61 18.61
C GLU A 101 -2.17 0.32 17.54
N GLN A 102 -1.47 0.52 16.41
CA GLN A 102 -1.99 1.29 15.28
C GLN A 102 -3.25 0.65 14.69
N LYS A 103 -3.26 -0.67 14.51
CA LYS A 103 -4.42 -1.43 14.07
C LYS A 103 -5.57 -1.41 15.09
N ILE A 104 -5.26 -1.43 16.38
CA ILE A 104 -6.26 -1.26 17.45
C ILE A 104 -6.89 0.14 17.38
N CYS A 105 -6.11 1.20 17.21
CA CYS A 105 -6.63 2.56 16.99
C CYS A 105 -7.60 2.61 15.81
N PHE A 106 -7.23 1.98 14.69
CA PHE A 106 -8.11 1.90 13.52
C PHE A 106 -9.40 1.14 13.85
N ALA A 107 -9.29 -0.02 14.48
CA ALA A 107 -10.44 -0.86 14.83
C ALA A 107 -11.40 -0.11 15.76
N LEU A 108 -10.91 0.54 16.83
CA LEU A 108 -11.72 1.36 17.73
C LEU A 108 -12.42 2.51 16.99
N SER A 109 -11.69 3.22 16.13
CA SER A 109 -12.24 4.32 15.31
C SER A 109 -13.31 3.81 14.33
N SER A 110 -13.08 2.65 13.71
CA SER A 110 -14.02 2.03 12.77
C SER A 110 -15.31 1.54 13.44
N LEU A 111 -15.21 1.13 14.71
CA LEU A 111 -16.35 0.75 15.55
C LEU A 111 -17.07 1.96 16.16
N GLY A 112 -16.63 3.18 15.84
CA GLY A 112 -17.23 4.42 16.35
C GLY A 112 -16.99 4.66 17.85
N VAL A 113 -16.00 4.00 18.42
CA VAL A 113 -15.67 4.08 19.83
C VAL A 113 -14.84 5.33 20.13
N LYS A 114 -15.19 6.03 21.18
CA LYS A 114 -14.44 7.20 21.65
C LYS A 114 -13.35 6.76 22.61
N PHE A 115 -12.10 7.12 22.33
CA PHE A 115 -10.96 6.74 23.17
C PHE A 115 -9.87 7.80 23.21
N ARG A 116 -8.98 7.70 24.21
CA ARG A 116 -7.70 8.40 24.31
C ARG A 116 -6.58 7.37 24.45
N TYR A 117 -5.44 7.68 23.89
CA TYR A 117 -4.26 6.84 23.93
C TYR A 117 -3.32 7.31 25.06
N GLU A 118 -2.79 6.37 25.87
CA GLU A 118 -1.86 6.59 26.98
C GLU A 118 -2.25 7.74 27.94
N GLU A 119 -3.54 7.89 28.20
CA GLU A 119 -4.00 8.84 29.21
C GLU A 119 -3.64 8.35 30.62
N PRO A 120 -3.23 9.23 31.55
CA PRO A 120 -2.97 8.80 32.92
C PRO A 120 -4.19 8.10 33.55
N TYR A 121 -3.91 6.97 34.21
CA TYR A 121 -4.92 6.24 34.96
C TYR A 121 -5.52 7.16 36.05
N GLU A 122 -6.81 7.01 36.31
CA GLU A 122 -7.53 7.91 37.24
C GLU A 122 -7.07 7.82 38.69
N HIS A 123 -6.44 6.72 39.07
CA HIS A 123 -5.87 6.53 40.42
C HIS A 123 -4.36 6.72 40.39
N GLN A 124 -3.86 7.37 41.44
CA GLN A 124 -2.42 7.57 41.60
C GLN A 124 -1.74 6.26 41.99
N LEU A 125 -0.89 5.75 41.07
CA LEU A 125 -0.14 4.50 41.23
C LEU A 125 1.39 4.71 41.18
N ALA A 126 1.83 5.94 41.01
CA ALA A 126 3.26 6.26 41.07
C ALA A 126 3.81 5.96 42.45
N ASP A 127 4.89 5.18 42.53
CA ASP A 127 5.68 4.89 43.73
C ASP A 127 7.19 4.96 43.38
N GLU A 128 8.05 4.57 44.30
CA GLU A 128 9.51 4.57 44.09
C GLU A 128 9.96 3.65 42.96
N MET A 129 9.17 2.62 42.62
CA MET A 129 9.48 1.60 41.64
C MET A 129 8.76 1.82 40.30
N HIS A 130 7.61 2.51 40.31
CA HIS A 130 6.74 2.67 39.16
C HIS A 130 6.39 4.12 38.90
N SER A 131 6.48 4.52 37.63
CA SER A 131 5.89 5.80 37.18
C SER A 131 4.35 5.69 37.16
N GLN A 132 3.67 6.85 37.04
CA GLN A 132 2.21 6.88 36.94
C GLN A 132 1.75 6.00 35.78
N TYR A 133 0.84 5.09 36.10
CA TYR A 133 0.29 4.14 35.13
C TYR A 133 -0.51 4.87 34.04
N ARG A 134 -0.31 4.43 32.81
CA ARG A 134 -1.03 4.91 31.62
C ARG A 134 -1.48 3.68 30.84
N PRO A 135 -2.77 3.30 30.92
CA PRO A 135 -3.34 2.27 30.07
C PRO A 135 -3.15 2.64 28.58
N ASP A 136 -2.97 1.64 27.72
CA ASP A 136 -2.81 1.90 26.29
C ASP A 136 -4.01 2.68 25.73
N PHE A 137 -5.23 2.31 26.12
CA PHE A 137 -6.44 3.03 25.70
C PHE A 137 -7.41 3.23 26.86
N SER A 138 -7.89 4.47 27.01
CA SER A 138 -9.04 4.84 27.86
C SER A 138 -10.26 5.02 26.97
N ILE A 139 -11.30 4.20 27.15
CA ILE A 139 -12.51 4.18 26.32
C ILE A 139 -13.65 4.86 27.06
N TYR A 140 -14.34 5.78 26.39
CA TYR A 140 -15.39 6.61 26.95
C TYR A 140 -16.73 6.36 26.27
N PHE A 141 -17.79 6.15 27.05
CA PHE A 141 -19.15 6.00 26.55
C PHE A 141 -20.19 6.47 27.54
N LYS A 142 -21.41 6.73 27.06
CA LYS A 142 -22.54 7.11 27.90
C LYS A 142 -23.42 5.90 28.18
N GLN A 143 -23.75 5.67 29.44
CA GLN A 143 -24.71 4.66 29.86
C GLN A 143 -25.62 5.25 30.95
N GLY A 144 -26.93 5.25 30.71
CA GLY A 144 -27.90 5.85 31.65
C GLY A 144 -27.70 7.35 31.88
N GLY A 145 -27.18 8.10 30.88
CA GLY A 145 -26.89 9.53 31.01
C GLY A 145 -25.53 9.85 31.67
N VAL A 146 -24.86 8.86 32.25
CA VAL A 146 -23.55 9.02 32.89
C VAL A 146 -22.44 8.63 31.95
N THR A 147 -21.35 9.41 31.92
CA THR A 147 -20.14 9.07 31.18
C THR A 147 -19.37 8.00 31.99
N LYS A 148 -19.19 6.83 31.37
CA LYS A 148 -18.34 5.75 31.89
C LYS A 148 -17.00 5.74 31.20
N ARG A 149 -15.99 5.24 31.90
CA ARG A 149 -14.65 4.99 31.40
C ARG A 149 -14.27 3.54 31.69
N ILE A 150 -13.78 2.85 30.67
CA ILE A 150 -13.13 1.53 30.81
C ILE A 150 -11.78 1.57 30.10
N TYR A 151 -10.97 0.56 30.29
CA TYR A 151 -9.61 0.54 29.80
C TYR A 151 -9.36 -0.65 28.90
N LEU A 152 -8.43 -0.50 27.94
CA LEU A 152 -7.95 -1.56 27.10
C LEU A 152 -6.43 -1.57 27.13
N GLU A 153 -5.83 -2.73 27.39
CA GLU A 153 -4.40 -2.99 27.29
C GLU A 153 -4.12 -3.97 26.17
N HIS A 154 -3.05 -3.72 25.45
CA HIS A 154 -2.54 -4.64 24.44
C HIS A 154 -1.20 -5.21 24.88
N PHE A 155 -1.15 -6.53 25.10
CA PHE A 155 0.07 -7.21 25.55
C PHE A 155 0.80 -7.86 24.37
N GLY A 156 2.10 -7.54 24.21
CA GLY A 156 2.98 -8.09 23.20
C GLY A 156 3.42 -9.54 23.49
N VAL A 157 2.46 -10.42 23.80
CA VAL A 157 2.71 -11.84 24.11
C VAL A 157 1.92 -12.76 23.16
N ASP A 158 2.49 -13.94 22.91
CA ASP A 158 1.86 -15.01 22.14
C ASP A 158 0.77 -15.76 22.96
N GLU A 159 0.22 -16.85 22.40
CA GLU A 159 -0.79 -17.72 23.03
C GLU A 159 -0.30 -18.43 24.29
N HIS A 160 1.01 -18.53 24.49
CA HIS A 160 1.65 -19.11 25.66
C HIS A 160 2.04 -18.06 26.71
N GLY A 161 1.77 -16.78 26.45
CA GLY A 161 2.14 -15.67 27.32
C GLY A 161 3.63 -15.31 27.23
N LEU A 162 4.29 -15.67 26.12
CA LEU A 162 5.71 -15.43 25.92
C LEU A 162 5.95 -14.18 25.06
N VAL A 163 6.94 -13.38 25.45
CA VAL A 163 7.39 -12.24 24.64
C VAL A 163 8.21 -12.70 23.44
N PRO A 164 8.25 -11.93 22.34
CA PRO A 164 9.15 -12.22 21.22
C PRO A 164 10.62 -12.27 21.64
N ALA A 165 11.39 -13.18 21.03
CA ALA A 165 12.82 -13.41 21.39
C ALA A 165 13.70 -12.15 21.27
N TRP A 166 13.39 -11.24 20.35
CA TRP A 166 14.12 -9.98 20.19
C TRP A 166 13.99 -9.04 21.41
N PHE A 167 12.89 -9.14 22.17
CA PHE A 167 12.66 -8.31 23.36
C PHE A 167 13.70 -8.53 24.48
N ALA A 168 14.14 -9.76 24.66
CA ALA A 168 15.22 -10.09 25.59
C ALA A 168 16.57 -9.55 25.10
N LYS A 169 16.84 -9.71 23.78
CA LYS A 169 18.07 -9.27 23.15
C LYS A 169 18.25 -7.76 23.23
N ASP A 170 17.19 -6.98 22.96
CA ASP A 170 17.24 -5.52 23.01
C ASP A 170 17.47 -4.97 24.43
N LYS A 171 17.08 -5.74 25.46
CA LYS A 171 17.30 -5.37 26.86
C LYS A 171 18.59 -5.91 27.48
N GLY A 172 19.32 -6.77 26.73
CA GLY A 172 20.54 -7.40 27.23
C GLY A 172 20.33 -8.33 28.43
N ILE A 173 19.13 -8.94 28.55
CA ILE A 173 18.74 -9.87 29.61
C ILE A 173 18.42 -11.24 29.03
N THR A 174 18.34 -12.28 29.86
CA THR A 174 17.93 -13.61 29.40
C THR A 174 16.48 -13.63 28.95
N TYR A 175 16.11 -14.61 28.11
CA TYR A 175 14.75 -14.75 27.63
C TYR A 175 13.77 -15.06 28.78
N GLU A 176 14.20 -15.83 29.76
CA GLU A 176 13.41 -16.14 30.97
C GLU A 176 13.16 -14.91 31.80
N GLU A 177 14.20 -14.10 32.09
CA GLU A 177 14.05 -12.83 32.79
C GLU A 177 13.13 -11.85 32.07
N ALA A 178 13.22 -11.80 30.73
CA ALA A 178 12.37 -10.95 29.91
C ALA A 178 10.90 -11.35 30.04
N ASN A 179 10.59 -12.65 29.95
CA ASN A 179 9.23 -13.18 30.12
C ASN A 179 8.71 -12.93 31.53
N GLN A 180 9.50 -13.24 32.55
CA GLN A 180 9.10 -13.03 33.94
C GLN A 180 8.76 -11.57 34.21
N LYS A 181 9.67 -10.67 33.88
CA LYS A 181 9.48 -9.21 34.08
C LYS A 181 8.25 -8.67 33.34
N TYR A 182 7.99 -9.15 32.12
CA TYR A 182 6.84 -8.71 31.34
C TYR A 182 5.54 -9.20 31.96
N ASN A 183 5.48 -10.47 32.35
CA ASN A 183 4.31 -11.08 32.98
C ASN A 183 4.02 -10.53 34.39
N ASP A 184 5.06 -10.17 35.15
CA ASP A 184 4.92 -9.43 36.42
C ASP A 184 4.24 -8.07 36.18
N GLY A 185 4.62 -7.35 35.11
CA GLY A 185 3.97 -6.12 34.68
C GLY A 185 2.52 -6.30 34.30
N ILE A 186 2.18 -7.38 33.55
CA ILE A 186 0.78 -7.73 33.24
C ILE A 186 -0.02 -7.98 34.53
N THR A 187 0.54 -8.74 35.43
CA THR A 187 -0.11 -9.10 36.71
C THR A 187 -0.34 -7.83 37.55
N TRP A 188 0.64 -6.94 37.63
CA TRP A 188 0.52 -5.67 38.35
C TRP A 188 -0.59 -4.78 37.76
N LYS A 189 -0.65 -4.64 36.42
CA LYS A 189 -1.70 -3.86 35.74
C LYS A 189 -3.09 -4.43 36.05
N LYS A 190 -3.28 -5.75 35.92
CA LYS A 190 -4.56 -6.42 36.25
C LYS A 190 -4.98 -6.22 37.70
N ALA A 191 -4.05 -6.40 38.63
CA ALA A 191 -4.29 -6.20 40.06
C ALA A 191 -4.65 -4.75 40.41
N ALA A 192 -4.09 -3.76 39.70
CA ALA A 192 -4.45 -2.36 39.86
C ALA A 192 -5.92 -2.11 39.49
N HIS A 193 -6.38 -2.64 38.36
CA HIS A 193 -7.77 -2.50 37.93
C HIS A 193 -8.74 -3.24 38.87
N GLU A 194 -8.38 -4.43 39.34
CA GLU A 194 -9.17 -5.17 40.32
C GLU A 194 -9.28 -4.43 41.65
N LYS A 195 -8.16 -3.91 42.15
CA LYS A 195 -8.12 -3.14 43.40
C LYS A 195 -9.05 -1.93 43.40
N PHE A 196 -9.14 -1.23 42.27
CA PHE A 196 -9.95 0.00 42.17
C PHE A 196 -11.32 -0.24 41.51
N GLY A 197 -11.66 -1.48 41.20
CA GLY A 197 -12.94 -1.86 40.61
C GLY A 197 -13.18 -1.26 39.21
N THR A 198 -12.10 -0.97 38.46
CA THR A 198 -12.18 -0.45 37.10
C THR A 198 -12.14 -1.59 36.08
N GLN A 199 -12.90 -1.46 35.00
CA GLN A 199 -12.99 -2.50 33.98
C GLN A 199 -11.81 -2.42 33.01
N LEU A 200 -11.09 -3.55 32.86
CA LEU A 200 -9.97 -3.71 31.92
C LEU A 200 -10.32 -4.73 30.83
N LEU A 201 -10.26 -4.32 29.57
CA LEU A 201 -10.25 -5.19 28.41
C LEU A 201 -8.79 -5.52 28.03
N VAL A 202 -8.56 -6.70 27.52
CA VAL A 202 -7.22 -7.16 27.16
C VAL A 202 -7.21 -7.74 25.74
N THR A 203 -6.21 -7.33 24.98
CA THR A 203 -5.81 -7.98 23.73
C THR A 203 -4.34 -8.38 23.79
N SER A 204 -3.92 -9.31 22.95
CA SER A 204 -2.53 -9.75 22.86
C SER A 204 -2.07 -9.90 21.41
N SER A 205 -0.77 -10.08 21.21
CA SER A 205 -0.24 -10.38 19.87
C SER A 205 -0.84 -11.65 19.27
N ALA A 206 -1.24 -12.64 20.09
CA ALA A 206 -1.92 -13.84 19.63
C ALA A 206 -3.24 -13.51 18.91
N ASP A 207 -3.99 -12.51 19.33
CA ASP A 207 -5.26 -12.12 18.72
C ASP A 207 -5.11 -11.68 17.25
N PHE A 208 -3.91 -11.22 16.83
CA PHE A 208 -3.62 -10.84 15.45
C PHE A 208 -3.29 -12.02 14.54
N HIS A 209 -2.95 -13.18 15.09
CA HIS A 209 -2.65 -14.39 14.32
C HIS A 209 -3.90 -15.22 14.00
N TYR A 210 -4.89 -15.18 14.87
CA TYR A 210 -6.03 -16.11 14.82
C TYR A 210 -7.37 -15.46 14.48
N SER A 211 -7.45 -14.11 14.48
CA SER A 211 -8.71 -13.41 14.24
C SER A 211 -8.46 -12.00 13.71
N ASP A 212 -9.49 -11.44 13.05
CA ASP A 212 -9.53 -10.00 12.80
C ASP A 212 -9.64 -9.27 14.14
N ILE A 213 -8.66 -8.42 14.44
CA ILE A 213 -8.63 -7.63 15.69
C ILE A 213 -9.89 -6.77 15.86
N ARG A 214 -10.51 -6.31 14.78
CA ARG A 214 -11.77 -5.56 14.81
C ARG A 214 -12.92 -6.42 15.32
N ASP A 215 -13.00 -7.68 14.89
CA ASP A 215 -14.02 -8.63 15.34
C ASP A 215 -13.80 -9.01 16.81
N LYS A 216 -12.56 -9.19 17.22
CA LYS A 216 -12.21 -9.41 18.62
C LYS A 216 -12.63 -8.24 19.51
N LEU A 217 -12.27 -7.02 19.11
CA LEU A 217 -12.64 -5.81 19.85
C LEU A 217 -14.15 -5.59 19.87
N ARG A 218 -14.87 -5.86 18.77
CA ARG A 218 -16.34 -5.79 18.73
C ARG A 218 -16.97 -6.66 19.82
N LYS A 219 -16.50 -7.90 19.98
CA LYS A 219 -17.01 -8.82 21.01
C LYS A 219 -16.70 -8.30 22.42
N LEU A 220 -15.44 -7.96 22.70
CA LEU A 220 -15.02 -7.45 24.00
C LEU A 220 -15.78 -6.17 24.41
N LEU A 221 -15.96 -5.24 23.49
CA LEU A 221 -16.69 -4.00 23.75
C LEU A 221 -18.18 -4.23 23.97
N ALA A 222 -18.80 -5.12 23.18
CA ALA A 222 -20.20 -5.49 23.37
C ALA A 222 -20.45 -6.17 24.72
N GLU A 223 -19.59 -7.10 25.13
CA GLU A 223 -19.63 -7.75 26.45
C GLU A 223 -19.44 -6.74 27.59
N ALA A 224 -18.62 -5.70 27.37
CA ALA A 224 -18.41 -4.61 28.32
C ALA A 224 -19.55 -3.58 28.33
N GLY A 225 -20.57 -3.71 27.46
CA GLY A 225 -21.69 -2.79 27.36
C GLY A 225 -21.34 -1.46 26.71
N VAL A 226 -20.25 -1.38 25.94
CA VAL A 226 -19.88 -0.20 25.16
C VAL A 226 -20.75 -0.10 23.92
N PRO A 227 -21.46 1.00 23.69
CA PRO A 227 -22.21 1.19 22.45
C PRO A 227 -21.29 1.24 21.24
N ILE A 228 -21.58 0.43 20.25
CA ILE A 228 -20.85 0.38 18.99
C ILE A 228 -21.70 1.04 17.91
N GLN A 229 -21.11 1.99 17.20
CA GLN A 229 -21.69 2.63 16.02
C GLN A 229 -20.70 2.51 14.87
N GLU A 230 -20.74 1.37 14.18
CA GLU A 230 -19.81 1.08 13.11
C GLU A 230 -19.88 2.14 12.00
N LYS A 231 -18.71 2.60 11.55
CA LYS A 231 -18.61 3.47 10.39
C LYS A 231 -18.90 2.71 9.11
N THR A 232 -19.57 3.37 8.18
CA THR A 232 -19.80 2.86 6.84
C THR A 232 -18.52 2.79 6.03
N ASP A 233 -18.51 1.99 4.94
CA ASP A 233 -17.36 1.90 4.03
C ASP A 233 -17.00 3.27 3.43
N GLU A 234 -17.98 4.15 3.23
CA GLU A 234 -17.78 5.53 2.77
C GLU A 234 -17.03 6.36 3.81
N GLU A 235 -17.49 6.33 5.06
CA GLU A 235 -16.84 7.05 6.16
C GLU A 235 -15.43 6.55 6.42
N LEU A 236 -15.20 5.23 6.29
CA LEU A 236 -13.86 4.65 6.43
C LEU A 236 -12.94 5.07 5.27
N TYR A 237 -13.45 5.05 4.04
CA TYR A 237 -12.69 5.50 2.88
C TYR A 237 -12.32 6.98 3.02
N ASP A 238 -13.27 7.85 3.34
CA ASP A 238 -13.04 9.29 3.52
C ASP A 238 -12.05 9.60 4.66
N LEU A 239 -12.01 8.75 5.68
CA LEU A 239 -11.01 8.87 6.76
C LEU A 239 -9.60 8.52 6.28
N VAL A 240 -9.46 7.46 5.48
CA VAL A 240 -8.18 6.93 5.00
C VAL A 240 -7.65 7.76 3.83
N LEU A 241 -8.54 8.08 2.90
CA LEU A 241 -8.20 8.72 1.64
C LEU A 241 -9.25 9.78 1.28
N PRO A 242 -9.23 10.96 1.95
CA PRO A 242 -10.25 11.98 1.75
C PRO A 242 -10.40 12.38 0.30
N LYS A 243 -11.64 12.38 -0.20
CA LYS A 243 -11.97 12.69 -1.59
C LYS A 243 -11.43 14.06 -2.01
N GLY A 244 -10.76 14.12 -3.16
CA GLY A 244 -10.14 15.33 -3.69
C GLY A 244 -8.80 15.72 -3.02
N SER A 245 -8.36 14.96 -2.01
CA SER A 245 -7.12 15.21 -1.29
C SER A 245 -5.88 15.00 -2.18
N LYS A 246 -4.73 15.52 -1.70
CA LYS A 246 -3.43 15.24 -2.35
C LYS A 246 -3.07 13.76 -2.28
N GLN A 247 -3.47 13.09 -1.21
CA GLN A 247 -3.23 11.66 -0.98
C GLN A 247 -4.03 10.83 -2.00
N GLU A 248 -5.32 11.11 -2.20
CA GLU A 248 -6.14 10.43 -3.20
C GLU A 248 -5.55 10.60 -4.61
N LYS A 249 -5.19 11.84 -4.98
CA LYS A 249 -4.56 12.12 -6.28
C LYS A 249 -3.24 11.37 -6.46
N ALA A 250 -2.44 11.28 -5.40
CA ALA A 250 -1.19 10.51 -5.44
C ALA A 250 -1.45 9.01 -5.58
N PHE A 251 -2.47 8.49 -4.90
CA PHE A 251 -2.86 7.08 -5.00
C PHE A 251 -3.40 6.73 -6.39
N ILE A 252 -4.29 7.56 -6.95
CA ILE A 252 -4.76 7.38 -8.34
C ILE A 252 -3.58 7.38 -9.31
N ARG A 253 -2.61 8.29 -9.14
CA ARG A 253 -1.41 8.32 -9.97
C ARG A 253 -0.57 7.04 -9.85
N LEU A 254 -0.48 6.45 -8.65
CA LEU A 254 0.18 5.16 -8.44
C LEU A 254 -0.53 4.06 -9.27
N VAL A 255 -1.85 4.02 -9.24
CA VAL A 255 -2.66 3.07 -10.01
C VAL A 255 -2.44 3.24 -11.51
N VAL A 256 -2.47 4.49 -12.01
CA VAL A 256 -2.19 4.82 -13.43
C VAL A 256 -0.79 4.38 -13.84
N THR A 257 0.20 4.66 -12.98
CA THR A 257 1.60 4.25 -13.22
C THR A 257 1.71 2.73 -13.34
N PHE A 258 1.05 1.97 -12.46
CA PHE A 258 1.05 0.52 -12.53
C PHE A 258 0.49 0.01 -13.87
N VAL A 259 -0.67 0.52 -14.30
CA VAL A 259 -1.28 0.11 -15.59
C VAL A 259 -0.34 0.41 -16.75
N THR A 260 0.26 1.59 -16.77
CA THR A 260 1.23 1.98 -17.80
C THR A 260 2.45 1.06 -17.83
N LEU A 261 3.00 0.73 -16.64
CA LEU A 261 4.16 -0.16 -16.52
C LEU A 261 3.84 -1.57 -16.98
N VAL A 262 2.70 -2.12 -16.60
CA VAL A 262 2.29 -3.46 -17.03
C VAL A 262 2.16 -3.53 -18.55
N LYS A 263 1.48 -2.57 -19.16
CA LYS A 263 1.33 -2.50 -20.63
C LYS A 263 2.68 -2.36 -21.33
N SER A 264 3.52 -1.42 -20.91
CA SER A 264 4.83 -1.16 -21.54
C SER A 264 5.86 -2.27 -21.30
N SER A 265 5.68 -3.10 -20.27
CA SER A 265 6.50 -4.30 -20.03
C SER A 265 6.14 -5.48 -20.91
N CYS A 266 5.08 -5.38 -21.71
CA CYS A 266 4.53 -6.49 -22.52
C CYS A 266 4.13 -7.72 -21.68
N LYS A 267 3.84 -7.53 -20.38
CA LYS A 267 3.38 -8.60 -19.47
C LYS A 267 1.88 -8.48 -19.22
N SER A 268 1.24 -9.59 -19.01
CA SER A 268 -0.13 -9.62 -18.51
C SER A 268 -0.17 -9.36 -16.99
N VAL A 269 -1.28 -8.85 -16.48
CA VAL A 269 -1.50 -8.70 -15.02
C VAL A 269 -1.34 -10.06 -14.30
N LYS A 270 -1.72 -11.18 -14.96
CA LYS A 270 -1.56 -12.54 -14.41
C LYS A 270 -0.09 -12.91 -14.20
N GLU A 271 0.79 -12.53 -15.12
CA GLU A 271 2.24 -12.79 -15.02
C GLU A 271 2.85 -11.95 -13.91
N VAL A 272 2.47 -10.67 -13.80
CA VAL A 272 2.93 -9.79 -12.72
C VAL A 272 2.46 -10.31 -11.36
N LEU A 273 1.20 -10.74 -11.25
CA LEU A 273 0.66 -11.36 -10.03
C LEU A 273 1.41 -12.67 -9.67
N LYS A 274 1.75 -13.49 -10.67
CA LYS A 274 2.55 -14.70 -10.45
C LYS A 274 3.95 -14.37 -9.93
N GLN A 275 4.58 -13.32 -10.45
CA GLN A 275 5.89 -12.87 -9.97
C GLN A 275 5.82 -12.41 -8.50
N ALA A 276 4.81 -11.61 -8.13
CA ALA A 276 4.61 -11.17 -6.74
C ALA A 276 4.40 -12.37 -5.79
N LYS A 277 3.60 -13.37 -6.20
CA LYS A 277 3.41 -14.60 -5.42
C LYS A 277 4.71 -15.41 -5.25
N ASN A 278 5.53 -15.52 -6.30
CA ASN A 278 6.80 -16.24 -6.22
C ASN A 278 7.84 -15.53 -5.35
N ALA A 279 7.68 -14.23 -5.11
CA ALA A 279 8.52 -13.43 -4.24
C ALA A 279 7.98 -13.34 -2.79
N ASP A 280 6.89 -14.06 -2.47
CA ASP A 280 6.16 -14.00 -1.19
C ASP A 280 5.80 -12.56 -0.76
N ASP A 281 5.55 -11.68 -1.75
CA ASP A 281 5.17 -10.29 -1.52
C ASP A 281 3.64 -10.18 -1.42
N GLU A 282 3.11 -10.45 -0.23
CA GLU A 282 1.68 -10.41 0.06
C GLU A 282 1.05 -9.04 -0.22
N ARG A 283 1.78 -7.95 0.06
CA ARG A 283 1.34 -6.59 -0.23
C ARG A 283 1.12 -6.37 -1.72
N SER A 284 2.11 -6.74 -2.54
CA SER A 284 1.98 -6.62 -3.99
C SER A 284 0.90 -7.55 -4.53
N VAL A 285 0.77 -8.77 -4.00
CA VAL A 285 -0.32 -9.68 -4.37
C VAL A 285 -1.68 -9.06 -4.06
N PHE A 286 -1.84 -8.48 -2.87
CA PHE A 286 -3.09 -7.86 -2.46
C PHE A 286 -3.48 -6.67 -3.34
N ILE A 287 -2.58 -5.69 -3.51
CA ILE A 287 -2.86 -4.45 -4.27
C ILE A 287 -3.10 -4.74 -5.76
N ILE A 288 -2.32 -5.67 -6.35
CA ILE A 288 -2.49 -6.06 -7.74
C ILE A 288 -3.87 -6.69 -7.95
N LYS A 289 -4.23 -7.67 -7.12
CA LYS A 289 -5.47 -8.42 -7.27
C LYS A 289 -6.73 -7.57 -7.00
N ASN A 290 -6.70 -6.79 -5.93
CA ASN A 290 -7.92 -6.17 -5.40
C ASN A 290 -8.10 -4.71 -5.85
N ILE A 291 -7.04 -4.04 -6.32
CA ILE A 291 -7.09 -2.63 -6.70
C ILE A 291 -6.65 -2.43 -8.15
N PHE A 292 -5.46 -2.87 -8.53
CA PHE A 292 -4.92 -2.57 -9.86
C PHE A 292 -5.60 -3.35 -10.97
N GLN A 293 -5.83 -4.65 -10.78
CA GLN A 293 -6.50 -5.49 -11.77
C GLN A 293 -7.92 -5.01 -12.09
N PRO A 294 -8.80 -4.70 -11.12
CA PRO A 294 -10.11 -4.11 -11.42
C PRO A 294 -10.03 -2.83 -12.24
N VAL A 295 -9.10 -1.92 -11.92
CA VAL A 295 -8.93 -0.68 -12.69
C VAL A 295 -8.42 -0.98 -14.09
N TYR A 296 -7.43 -1.87 -14.24
CA TYR A 296 -6.90 -2.29 -15.52
C TYR A 296 -7.99 -2.88 -16.43
N GLU A 297 -8.79 -3.81 -15.92
CA GLU A 297 -9.87 -4.45 -16.68
C GLU A 297 -10.92 -3.43 -17.14
N HIS A 298 -11.33 -2.51 -16.26
CA HIS A 298 -12.29 -1.45 -16.64
C HIS A 298 -11.68 -0.47 -17.65
N TYR A 299 -10.38 -0.21 -17.57
CA TYR A 299 -9.68 0.65 -18.53
C TYR A 299 -9.63 0.03 -19.93
N ILE A 300 -9.23 -1.25 -20.04
CA ILE A 300 -9.20 -1.95 -21.32
C ILE A 300 -10.61 -2.04 -21.93
N ASN A 301 -11.62 -2.34 -21.12
CA ASN A 301 -13.00 -2.39 -21.60
C ASN A 301 -13.49 -1.02 -22.09
N ALA A 302 -13.18 0.07 -21.36
CA ALA A 302 -13.57 1.41 -21.76
C ALA A 302 -12.93 1.86 -23.08
N LEU A 303 -11.68 1.49 -23.33
CA LEU A 303 -11.03 1.73 -24.61
C LEU A 303 -11.73 0.93 -25.73
N SER A 304 -11.99 -0.35 -25.48
CA SER A 304 -12.68 -1.23 -26.44
C SER A 304 -14.09 -0.76 -26.77
N ASP A 305 -14.87 -0.37 -25.75
CA ASP A 305 -16.24 0.13 -25.91
C ASP A 305 -16.32 1.44 -26.73
N SER A 306 -15.23 2.23 -26.69
CA SER A 306 -15.10 3.48 -27.45
C SER A 306 -14.47 3.32 -28.81
N ASP A 307 -14.08 2.10 -29.20
CA ASP A 307 -13.27 1.81 -30.40
C ASP A 307 -11.99 2.67 -30.43
N GLN A 308 -11.34 2.79 -29.26
CA GLN A 308 -10.13 3.54 -29.06
C GLN A 308 -9.00 2.67 -28.56
N ILE A 309 -7.77 3.10 -28.83
CA ILE A 309 -6.56 2.52 -28.26
C ILE A 309 -5.73 3.60 -27.59
N ASP A 310 -4.88 3.23 -26.63
CA ASP A 310 -3.88 4.17 -26.11
C ASP A 310 -2.56 4.09 -26.91
N PHE A 311 -1.62 4.95 -26.55
CA PHE A 311 -0.32 4.99 -27.24
C PHE A 311 0.51 3.72 -27.09
N THR A 312 0.39 3.01 -25.97
CA THR A 312 1.07 1.73 -25.77
C THR A 312 0.47 0.64 -26.68
N ASP A 313 -0.87 0.59 -26.80
CA ASP A 313 -1.54 -0.31 -27.70
C ASP A 313 -1.14 -0.07 -29.16
N ALA A 314 -0.99 1.20 -29.55
CA ALA A 314 -0.52 1.54 -30.91
C ALA A 314 0.88 0.95 -31.18
N ILE A 315 1.82 1.04 -30.21
CA ILE A 315 3.14 0.44 -30.35
C ILE A 315 3.06 -1.09 -30.44
N LEU A 316 2.25 -1.72 -29.58
CA LEU A 316 2.07 -3.18 -29.57
C LEU A 316 1.46 -3.68 -30.90
N GLN A 317 0.42 -3.02 -31.40
CA GLN A 317 -0.21 -3.37 -32.68
C GLN A 317 0.75 -3.18 -33.86
N ALA A 318 1.47 -2.06 -33.90
CA ALA A 318 2.46 -1.81 -34.94
C ALA A 318 3.61 -2.83 -34.89
N THR A 319 4.02 -3.27 -33.70
CA THR A 319 5.02 -4.33 -33.52
C THR A 319 4.55 -5.63 -34.18
N GLU A 320 3.29 -6.02 -33.95
CA GLU A 320 2.74 -7.24 -34.54
C GLU A 320 2.57 -7.14 -36.04
N ILE A 321 2.13 -6.00 -36.58
CA ILE A 321 2.08 -5.73 -38.01
C ILE A 321 3.46 -5.85 -38.65
N CYS A 322 4.49 -5.21 -38.03
CA CYS A 322 5.86 -5.28 -38.58
C CYS A 322 6.44 -6.69 -38.52
N ARG A 323 6.05 -7.52 -37.54
CA ARG A 323 6.48 -8.92 -37.44
C ARG A 323 5.93 -9.78 -38.57
N THR A 324 4.72 -9.48 -39.05
CA THR A 324 4.01 -10.33 -40.03
C THR A 324 4.11 -9.83 -41.47
N SER A 325 4.22 -8.52 -41.71
CA SER A 325 4.05 -7.94 -43.05
C SER A 325 5.16 -7.00 -43.53
N HIS A 326 6.10 -6.58 -42.67
CA HIS A 326 7.20 -5.65 -42.98
C HIS A 326 6.78 -4.44 -43.85
N PRO A 327 5.82 -3.62 -43.39
CA PRO A 327 5.15 -2.62 -44.22
C PRO A 327 6.00 -1.37 -44.53
N VAL A 328 7.21 -1.27 -43.98
CA VAL A 328 8.11 -0.12 -44.10
C VAL A 328 9.52 -0.55 -44.40
N GLU A 329 10.21 0.21 -45.24
CA GLU A 329 11.61 0.03 -45.58
C GLU A 329 12.41 1.25 -45.14
N TYR A 330 13.56 1.02 -44.50
CA TYR A 330 14.48 2.02 -44.01
C TYR A 330 15.92 1.70 -44.34
N ASP A 331 16.72 2.72 -44.70
CA ASP A 331 18.17 2.61 -44.83
C ASP A 331 18.86 2.88 -43.48
N TYR A 332 18.24 3.69 -42.67
CA TYR A 332 18.76 4.10 -41.34
C TYR A 332 17.63 4.15 -40.31
N ILE A 333 17.91 3.59 -39.14
CA ILE A 333 17.07 3.68 -37.97
C ILE A 333 17.90 4.39 -36.90
N ILE A 334 17.49 5.60 -36.49
CA ILE A 334 18.20 6.40 -35.53
C ILE A 334 17.30 6.60 -34.29
N VAL A 335 17.80 6.19 -33.14
CA VAL A 335 17.12 6.34 -31.85
C VAL A 335 17.99 7.18 -30.93
N ASP A 336 17.44 8.26 -30.47
CA ASP A 336 18.06 9.16 -29.50
C ASP A 336 17.51 8.88 -28.09
N GLU A 337 18.18 9.25 -26.99
CA GLU A 337 17.82 8.97 -25.59
C GLU A 337 17.51 7.48 -25.32
N PHE A 338 18.31 6.60 -25.86
CA PHE A 338 18.05 5.17 -25.81
C PHE A 338 18.00 4.61 -24.35
N GLN A 339 18.58 5.31 -23.37
CA GLN A 339 18.52 4.97 -21.96
C GLN A 339 17.10 4.97 -21.39
N ASP A 340 16.15 5.67 -22.04
CA ASP A 340 14.75 5.75 -21.60
C ASP A 340 13.82 4.77 -22.36
N ILE A 341 14.39 3.78 -23.06
CA ILE A 341 13.59 2.85 -23.82
C ILE A 341 12.85 1.88 -22.91
N SER A 342 11.54 1.69 -23.16
CA SER A 342 10.71 0.68 -22.52
C SER A 342 10.69 -0.62 -23.33
N VAL A 343 10.26 -1.72 -22.71
CA VAL A 343 10.26 -3.05 -23.34
C VAL A 343 9.43 -3.08 -24.62
N ASP A 344 8.25 -2.46 -24.63
CA ASP A 344 7.38 -2.35 -25.82
C ASP A 344 8.08 -1.64 -26.99
N ARG A 345 8.76 -0.52 -26.72
CA ARG A 345 9.51 0.24 -27.74
C ARG A 345 10.75 -0.52 -28.22
N TYR A 346 11.45 -1.18 -27.30
CA TYR A 346 12.59 -2.03 -27.67
C TYR A 346 12.16 -3.16 -28.59
N ASN A 347 11.06 -3.85 -28.27
CA ASN A 347 10.50 -4.90 -29.10
C ASN A 347 10.07 -4.38 -30.47
N PHE A 348 9.46 -3.20 -30.51
CA PHE A 348 9.07 -2.55 -31.75
C PHE A 348 10.31 -2.22 -32.61
N LEU A 349 11.36 -1.63 -32.03
CA LEU A 349 12.62 -1.34 -32.69
C LEU A 349 13.29 -2.61 -33.24
N LYS A 350 13.32 -3.68 -32.46
CA LYS A 350 13.88 -4.98 -32.83
C LYS A 350 13.18 -5.52 -34.08
N VAL A 351 11.85 -5.55 -34.10
CA VAL A 351 11.07 -6.04 -35.23
C VAL A 351 11.23 -5.16 -36.47
N LEU A 352 11.31 -3.84 -36.31
CA LEU A 352 11.63 -2.92 -37.41
C LEU A 352 12.98 -3.23 -38.03
N ARG A 353 14.02 -3.49 -37.23
CA ARG A 353 15.35 -3.85 -37.70
C ARG A 353 15.34 -5.22 -38.43
N GLU A 354 14.69 -6.21 -37.83
CA GLU A 354 14.58 -7.55 -38.41
C GLU A 354 13.86 -7.52 -39.78
N GLY A 355 12.86 -6.65 -39.95
CA GLY A 355 12.17 -6.43 -41.22
C GLY A 355 12.95 -5.58 -42.23
N ASN A 356 14.06 -4.98 -41.83
CA ASN A 356 14.92 -4.13 -42.67
C ASN A 356 16.40 -4.55 -42.52
N PRO A 357 16.81 -5.74 -42.96
CA PRO A 357 18.18 -6.26 -42.77
C PRO A 357 19.30 -5.32 -43.26
N PRO A 358 19.14 -4.54 -44.37
CA PRO A 358 20.15 -3.59 -44.81
C PRO A 358 20.25 -2.34 -43.95
N ALA A 359 19.23 -2.03 -43.15
CA ALA A 359 19.18 -0.80 -42.37
C ALA A 359 20.29 -0.75 -41.31
N LYS A 360 20.93 0.39 -41.20
CA LYS A 360 21.91 0.68 -40.15
C LYS A 360 21.20 1.27 -38.92
N LEU A 361 21.40 0.64 -37.77
CA LEU A 361 20.85 1.11 -36.49
C LEU A 361 21.88 1.95 -35.73
N TYR A 362 21.48 3.14 -35.32
CA TYR A 362 22.25 4.04 -34.45
C TYR A 362 21.39 4.38 -33.22
N CYS A 363 21.92 4.09 -32.03
CA CYS A 363 21.30 4.48 -30.78
C CYS A 363 22.23 5.41 -30.02
N VAL A 364 21.69 6.54 -29.57
CA VAL A 364 22.39 7.55 -28.77
C VAL A 364 21.70 7.64 -27.42
N GLY A 365 22.46 7.62 -26.35
CA GLY A 365 21.94 7.71 -24.98
C GLY A 365 23.04 7.93 -23.97
N ASP A 366 22.66 8.40 -22.80
CA ASP A 366 23.54 8.66 -21.66
C ASP A 366 22.93 7.97 -20.41
N ASP A 367 23.57 6.92 -19.94
CA ASP A 367 23.12 6.12 -18.79
C ASP A 367 23.07 6.92 -17.47
N TRP A 368 23.90 7.97 -17.35
CA TRP A 368 23.87 8.89 -16.19
C TRP A 368 22.61 9.77 -16.17
N GLN A 369 21.91 9.93 -17.28
CA GLN A 369 20.66 10.69 -17.39
C GLN A 369 19.41 9.81 -17.26
N SER A 370 19.55 8.51 -17.01
CA SER A 370 18.43 7.59 -16.85
C SER A 370 17.68 7.82 -15.53
N ILE A 371 16.79 8.81 -15.52
CA ILE A 371 15.94 9.18 -14.38
C ILE A 371 14.49 8.68 -14.51
N TYR A 372 14.14 8.07 -15.65
CA TYR A 372 12.75 7.70 -15.99
C TYR A 372 12.40 6.23 -15.73
N ARG A 373 13.05 5.59 -14.76
CA ARG A 373 12.75 4.20 -14.36
C ARG A 373 11.27 4.00 -14.00
N PHE A 374 10.65 5.01 -13.43
CA PHE A 374 9.22 5.00 -13.09
C PHE A 374 8.27 5.04 -14.31
N SER A 375 8.76 5.34 -15.51
CA SER A 375 7.98 5.34 -16.75
C SER A 375 8.14 4.06 -17.58
N GLY A 376 8.80 3.02 -17.02
CA GLY A 376 8.97 1.71 -17.66
C GLY A 376 10.26 1.56 -18.46
N SER A 377 11.23 2.49 -18.35
CA SER A 377 12.55 2.29 -18.93
C SER A 377 13.29 1.17 -18.19
N ASP A 378 13.95 0.31 -18.95
CA ASP A 378 14.75 -0.80 -18.41
C ASP A 378 16.22 -0.64 -18.83
N MET A 379 17.07 -0.28 -17.85
CA MET A 379 18.52 -0.12 -18.05
C MET A 379 19.20 -1.41 -18.53
N ALA A 380 18.62 -2.58 -18.29
CA ALA A 380 19.16 -3.83 -18.81
C ALA A 380 19.11 -3.86 -20.34
N LEU A 381 18.12 -3.21 -20.95
CA LEU A 381 17.99 -3.12 -22.41
C LEU A 381 19.04 -2.18 -23.01
N PHE A 382 19.42 -1.12 -22.29
CA PHE A 382 20.50 -0.23 -22.71
C PHE A 382 21.85 -0.96 -22.72
N ASN A 383 22.14 -1.70 -21.65
CA ASN A 383 23.40 -2.45 -21.50
C ASN A 383 23.50 -3.71 -22.36
N GLN A 384 22.37 -4.23 -22.85
CA GLN A 384 22.29 -5.44 -23.69
C GLN A 384 22.06 -5.12 -25.17
N PHE A 385 22.40 -3.89 -25.59
CA PHE A 385 22.31 -3.49 -26.98
C PHE A 385 23.17 -4.43 -27.87
N PRO A 386 22.60 -5.06 -28.92
CA PRO A 386 23.30 -6.02 -29.77
C PRO A 386 24.31 -5.39 -30.71
#